data_9aed8c691131073bd2026938c4654809
#
_entry.id   9aed8c691131073bd2026938c4654809
#
_cell.length_a   1.000
_cell.length_b   1.000
_cell.length_c   1.000
_cell.angle_alpha   90.00
_cell.angle_beta   90.00
_cell.angle_gamma   90.00
#
_symmetry.space_group_name_H-M   'P 1'
#
loop_
_entity.id
_entity.type
_entity.pdbx_description
1 polymer ?
#
loop_
_entity_poly.entity_id
_entity_poly.type
_entity_poly.pdbx_seq_one_letter_code
_entity_poly.pdbx_strand_id
1 'polypeptide(L)'
;MVAKARRDAARIVEDARHAYRQERERGYAEGLQAAQAEQAAAMVAIHRQTVGFLKQVEHDVADLVMASLRRILADFDDSERVLAVVASGLALLRRQKSVLLRVHTDDAAVVRRHMQALSSRFPGIDYIDVVADDRYARGACRMETAIGTIETSLDRQLDILQRALCPLEAMSEETTTETGRNASDV
;
A
#
# COMPACT_ATOMS: atom_id res chain seq x y z
N MET A 1 -36.37 -76.38 -21.89
CA MET A 1 -35.12 -75.83 -21.31
C MET A 1 -34.47 -74.80 -22.21
N VAL A 2 -34.24 -75.01 -23.48
CA VAL A 2 -33.54 -74.09 -24.41
C VAL A 2 -34.25 -72.73 -24.55
N ALA A 3 -35.61 -72.65 -24.59
CA ALA A 3 -36.34 -71.40 -24.71
C ALA A 3 -36.24 -70.51 -23.47
N LYS A 4 -36.05 -71.08 -22.29
CA LYS A 4 -35.82 -70.33 -21.04
C LYS A 4 -34.45 -69.74 -21.01
N ALA A 5 -33.41 -70.55 -21.37
CA ALA A 5 -32.05 -70.10 -21.44
C ALA A 5 -31.84 -68.93 -22.45
N ARG A 6 -32.53 -68.97 -23.61
CA ARG A 6 -32.51 -67.88 -24.60
C ARG A 6 -33.13 -66.59 -24.05
N ARG A 7 -34.22 -66.66 -23.29
CA ARG A 7 -34.88 -65.50 -22.66
C ARG A 7 -33.97 -64.90 -21.58
N ASP A 8 -33.36 -65.74 -20.76
CA ASP A 8 -32.47 -65.28 -19.71
C ASP A 8 -31.19 -64.61 -20.30
N ALA A 9 -30.63 -65.16 -21.37
CA ALA A 9 -29.52 -64.55 -22.08
C ALA A 9 -29.89 -63.19 -22.71
N ALA A 10 -31.07 -63.11 -23.36
CA ALA A 10 -31.55 -61.83 -23.92
C ALA A 10 -31.73 -60.75 -22.86
N ARG A 11 -32.28 -61.11 -21.66
CA ARG A 11 -32.42 -60.21 -20.54
C ARG A 11 -31.06 -59.70 -20.01
N ILE A 12 -30.10 -60.61 -19.83
CA ILE A 12 -28.73 -60.22 -19.36
C ILE A 12 -28.07 -59.24 -20.34
N VAL A 13 -28.20 -59.47 -21.67
CA VAL A 13 -27.68 -58.56 -22.67
C VAL A 13 -28.35 -57.17 -22.63
N GLU A 14 -29.66 -57.12 -22.43
CA GLU A 14 -30.41 -55.86 -22.33
C GLU A 14 -30.04 -55.09 -21.05
N ASP A 15 -29.98 -55.79 -19.90
CA ASP A 15 -29.54 -55.22 -18.62
C ASP A 15 -28.10 -54.69 -18.74
N ALA A 16 -27.20 -55.43 -19.38
CA ALA A 16 -25.82 -54.97 -19.59
C ALA A 16 -25.76 -53.75 -20.51
N ARG A 17 -26.57 -53.70 -21.57
CA ARG A 17 -26.64 -52.51 -22.45
C ARG A 17 -27.21 -51.29 -21.71
N HIS A 18 -28.16 -51.49 -20.84
CA HIS A 18 -28.73 -50.41 -20.03
C HIS A 18 -27.71 -49.88 -19.03
N ALA A 19 -27.05 -50.77 -18.29
CA ALA A 19 -25.97 -50.42 -17.38
C ALA A 19 -24.81 -49.69 -18.10
N TYR A 20 -24.40 -50.14 -19.27
CA TYR A 20 -23.39 -49.47 -20.07
C TYR A 20 -23.79 -48.04 -20.45
N ARG A 21 -25.05 -47.83 -20.88
CA ARG A 21 -25.52 -46.47 -21.22
C ARG A 21 -25.52 -45.58 -20.02
N GLN A 22 -25.99 -46.04 -18.87
CA GLN A 22 -26.01 -45.28 -17.64
C GLN A 22 -24.62 -44.92 -17.17
N GLU A 23 -23.67 -45.87 -17.17
CA GLU A 23 -22.27 -45.61 -16.79
C GLU A 23 -21.60 -44.65 -17.74
N ARG A 24 -21.86 -44.70 -19.04
CA ARG A 24 -21.35 -43.77 -20.02
C ARG A 24 -21.86 -42.37 -19.80
N GLU A 25 -23.14 -42.20 -19.52
CA GLU A 25 -23.76 -40.91 -19.22
C GLU A 25 -23.23 -40.30 -17.91
N ARG A 26 -23.09 -41.17 -16.88
CA ARG A 26 -22.50 -40.75 -15.60
C ARG A 26 -21.06 -40.33 -15.78
N GLY A 27 -20.23 -41.14 -16.44
CA GLY A 27 -18.84 -40.81 -16.67
C GLY A 27 -18.63 -39.54 -17.50
N TYR A 28 -19.53 -39.29 -18.49
CA TYR A 28 -19.51 -38.04 -19.23
C TYR A 28 -19.85 -36.83 -18.36
N ALA A 29 -20.88 -36.93 -17.51
CA ALA A 29 -21.26 -35.86 -16.61
C ALA A 29 -20.19 -35.57 -15.55
N GLU A 30 -19.62 -36.62 -14.95
CA GLU A 30 -18.53 -36.50 -13.99
C GLU A 30 -17.27 -35.88 -14.64
N GLY A 31 -16.92 -36.32 -15.85
CA GLY A 31 -15.79 -35.77 -16.60
C GLY A 31 -15.99 -34.29 -16.96
N LEU A 32 -17.19 -33.92 -17.36
CA LEU A 32 -17.50 -32.50 -17.65
C LEU A 32 -17.39 -31.64 -16.39
N GLN A 33 -17.90 -32.10 -15.27
CA GLN A 33 -17.83 -31.41 -13.99
C GLN A 33 -16.38 -31.27 -13.50
N ALA A 34 -15.58 -32.34 -13.62
CA ALA A 34 -14.17 -32.31 -13.28
C ALA A 34 -13.38 -31.31 -14.14
N ALA A 35 -13.63 -31.31 -15.46
CA ALA A 35 -12.99 -30.36 -16.38
C ALA A 35 -13.38 -28.90 -16.07
N GLN A 36 -14.64 -28.64 -15.74
CA GLN A 36 -15.09 -27.30 -15.34
C GLN A 36 -14.42 -26.85 -14.03
N ALA A 37 -14.30 -27.74 -13.05
CA ALA A 37 -13.62 -27.46 -11.79
C ALA A 37 -12.12 -27.16 -11.98
N GLU A 38 -11.45 -27.95 -12.82
CA GLU A 38 -10.05 -27.74 -13.17
C GLU A 38 -9.84 -26.39 -13.90
N GLN A 39 -10.70 -26.08 -14.86
CA GLN A 39 -10.66 -24.81 -15.57
C GLN A 39 -10.88 -23.63 -14.63
N ALA A 40 -11.83 -23.71 -13.70
CA ALA A 40 -12.07 -22.66 -12.72
C ALA A 40 -10.86 -22.48 -11.80
N ALA A 41 -10.25 -23.58 -11.33
CA ALA A 41 -9.03 -23.53 -10.52
C ALA A 41 -7.85 -22.90 -11.27
N ALA A 42 -7.67 -23.24 -12.54
CA ALA A 42 -6.64 -22.64 -13.39
C ALA A 42 -6.86 -21.14 -13.58
N MET A 43 -8.08 -20.70 -13.82
CA MET A 43 -8.41 -19.27 -13.92
C MET A 43 -8.10 -18.50 -12.64
N VAL A 44 -8.43 -19.07 -11.48
CA VAL A 44 -8.10 -18.46 -10.17
C VAL A 44 -6.59 -18.39 -9.96
N ALA A 45 -5.85 -19.42 -10.35
CA ALA A 45 -4.38 -19.43 -10.24
C ALA A 45 -3.75 -18.34 -11.13
N ILE A 46 -4.19 -18.21 -12.39
CA ILE A 46 -3.72 -17.17 -13.31
C ILE A 46 -4.04 -15.78 -12.75
N HIS A 47 -5.26 -15.58 -12.25
CA HIS A 47 -5.66 -14.31 -11.66
C HIS A 47 -4.76 -13.92 -10.48
N ARG A 48 -4.51 -14.85 -9.55
CA ARG A 48 -3.60 -14.62 -8.41
C ARG A 48 -2.18 -14.28 -8.87
N GLN A 49 -1.66 -14.99 -9.87
CA GLN A 49 -0.34 -14.72 -10.41
C GLN A 49 -0.27 -13.34 -11.05
N THR A 50 -1.29 -12.95 -11.83
CA THR A 50 -1.36 -11.63 -12.47
C THR A 50 -1.41 -10.51 -11.45
N VAL A 51 -2.27 -10.63 -10.42
CA VAL A 51 -2.36 -9.63 -9.34
C VAL A 51 -1.04 -9.54 -8.57
N GLY A 52 -0.41 -10.69 -8.26
CA GLY A 52 0.91 -10.71 -7.60
C GLY A 52 1.99 -10.03 -8.45
N PHE A 53 2.02 -10.28 -9.75
CA PHE A 53 2.96 -9.62 -10.66
C PHE A 53 2.74 -8.10 -10.72
N LEU A 54 1.49 -7.64 -10.82
CA LEU A 54 1.19 -6.20 -10.84
C LEU A 54 1.62 -5.50 -9.55
N LYS A 55 1.39 -6.13 -8.40
CA LYS A 55 1.86 -5.60 -7.10
C LYS A 55 3.40 -5.49 -7.05
N GLN A 56 4.10 -6.50 -7.58
CA GLN A 56 5.56 -6.46 -7.62
C GLN A 56 6.06 -5.33 -8.52
N VAL A 57 5.49 -5.15 -9.71
CA VAL A 57 5.85 -4.05 -10.63
C VAL A 57 5.59 -2.68 -9.99
N GLU A 58 4.45 -2.52 -9.31
CA GLU A 58 4.14 -1.29 -8.59
C GLU A 58 5.20 -0.96 -7.53
N HIS A 59 5.60 -1.95 -6.73
CA HIS A 59 6.63 -1.80 -5.71
C HIS A 59 8.00 -1.47 -6.32
N ASP A 60 8.42 -2.19 -7.35
CA ASP A 60 9.69 -1.95 -8.04
C ASP A 60 9.76 -0.54 -8.66
N VAL A 61 8.65 -0.06 -9.24
CA VAL A 61 8.55 1.31 -9.77
C VAL A 61 8.63 2.34 -8.64
N ALA A 62 7.91 2.14 -7.54
CA ALA A 62 7.97 3.03 -6.39
C ALA A 62 9.39 3.11 -5.82
N ASP A 63 10.07 1.99 -5.65
CA ASP A 63 11.45 1.95 -5.17
C ASP A 63 12.42 2.67 -6.11
N LEU A 64 12.26 2.47 -7.43
CA LEU A 64 13.08 3.17 -8.41
C LEU A 64 12.87 4.69 -8.35
N VAL A 65 11.63 5.14 -8.24
CA VAL A 65 11.29 6.56 -8.09
C VAL A 65 11.89 7.11 -6.79
N MET A 66 11.73 6.40 -5.68
CA MET A 66 12.28 6.84 -4.38
C MET A 66 13.81 6.88 -4.38
N ALA A 67 14.47 5.90 -4.98
CA ALA A 67 15.92 5.89 -5.13
C ALA A 67 16.41 7.09 -5.98
N SER A 68 15.70 7.40 -7.06
CA SER A 68 16.00 8.54 -7.92
C SER A 68 15.83 9.87 -7.21
N LEU A 69 14.73 10.03 -6.44
CA LEU A 69 14.47 11.22 -5.64
C LEU A 69 15.55 11.42 -4.56
N ARG A 70 15.89 10.36 -3.82
CA ARG A 70 16.96 10.42 -2.81
C ARG A 70 18.29 10.85 -3.43
N ARG A 71 18.61 10.34 -4.62
CA ARG A 71 19.83 10.71 -5.34
C ARG A 71 19.83 12.18 -5.75
N ILE A 72 18.75 12.68 -6.32
CA ILE A 72 18.60 14.10 -6.69
C ILE A 72 18.73 14.98 -5.44
N LEU A 73 18.05 14.61 -4.36
CA LEU A 73 18.05 15.36 -3.11
C LEU A 73 19.41 15.34 -2.39
N ALA A 74 20.24 14.32 -2.63
CA ALA A 74 21.61 14.27 -2.10
C ALA A 74 22.54 15.33 -2.71
N ASP A 75 22.23 15.80 -3.91
CA ASP A 75 23.01 16.84 -4.60
C ASP A 75 22.68 18.27 -4.13
N PHE A 76 21.58 18.44 -3.35
CA PHE A 76 21.23 19.74 -2.75
C PHE A 76 22.06 20.02 -1.50
N ASP A 77 22.42 21.29 -1.30
CA ASP A 77 23.09 21.75 -0.08
C ASP A 77 22.21 21.53 1.16
N ASP A 78 22.83 21.15 2.27
CA ASP A 78 22.13 20.93 3.56
C ASP A 78 21.33 22.17 3.99
N SER A 79 21.86 23.38 3.69
CA SER A 79 21.16 24.63 3.99
C SER A 79 19.86 24.81 3.20
N GLU A 80 19.84 24.44 1.93
CA GLU A 80 18.65 24.50 1.09
C GLU A 80 17.60 23.48 1.53
N ARG A 81 18.07 22.28 1.91
CA ARG A 81 17.19 21.21 2.39
C ARG A 81 16.45 21.60 3.67
N VAL A 82 17.18 22.12 4.68
CA VAL A 82 16.53 22.54 5.94
C VAL A 82 15.55 23.69 5.74
N LEU A 83 15.89 24.66 4.87
CA LEU A 83 14.97 25.77 4.56
C LEU A 83 13.70 25.30 3.86
N ALA A 84 13.81 24.33 2.94
CA ALA A 84 12.64 23.73 2.28
C ALA A 84 11.74 22.98 3.26
N VAL A 85 12.32 22.21 4.18
CA VAL A 85 11.58 21.48 5.23
C VAL A 85 10.89 22.47 6.17
N VAL A 86 11.57 23.52 6.61
CA VAL A 86 11.00 24.58 7.47
C VAL A 86 9.86 25.29 6.75
N ALA A 87 10.06 25.69 5.49
CA ALA A 87 9.02 26.36 4.70
C ALA A 87 7.78 25.47 4.49
N SER A 88 7.98 24.20 4.25
CA SER A 88 6.89 23.21 4.14
C SER A 88 6.08 23.09 5.43
N GLY A 89 6.75 23.00 6.57
CA GLY A 89 6.08 22.94 7.87
C GLY A 89 5.33 24.22 8.21
N LEU A 90 5.95 25.40 7.97
CA LEU A 90 5.28 26.71 8.19
C LEU A 90 4.05 26.89 7.30
N ALA A 91 4.05 26.31 6.09
CA ALA A 91 2.89 26.35 5.20
C ALA A 91 1.65 25.64 5.80
N LEU A 92 1.87 24.59 6.59
CA LEU A 92 0.80 23.91 7.33
C LEU A 92 0.28 24.76 8.51
N LEU A 93 1.15 25.59 9.08
CA LEU A 93 0.89 26.40 10.27
C LEU A 93 0.52 27.87 9.97
N ARG A 94 0.25 28.23 8.72
CA ARG A 94 -0.02 29.61 8.26
C ARG A 94 -1.15 30.34 8.98
N ARG A 95 -1.98 29.65 9.76
CA ARG A 95 -3.06 30.23 10.58
C ARG A 95 -2.65 30.42 12.04
N GLN A 96 -1.45 30.02 12.43
CA GLN A 96 -0.94 30.18 13.79
C GLN A 96 -0.23 31.50 13.95
N LYS A 97 -0.43 32.15 15.07
CA LYS A 97 0.19 33.45 15.34
C LYS A 97 1.63 33.34 15.82
N SER A 98 1.94 32.25 16.52
CA SER A 98 3.28 32.00 17.05
C SER A 98 3.71 30.56 16.78
N VAL A 99 4.95 30.39 16.37
CA VAL A 99 5.57 29.10 16.11
C VAL A 99 6.96 29.06 16.75
N LEU A 100 7.19 28.06 17.60
CA LEU A 100 8.51 27.74 18.12
C LEU A 100 9.12 26.65 17.25
N LEU A 101 10.21 26.97 16.57
CA LEU A 101 10.91 26.09 15.65
C LEU A 101 12.14 25.51 16.34
N ARG A 102 12.19 24.20 16.55
CA ARG A 102 13.38 23.48 17.03
C ARG A 102 14.05 22.78 15.87
N VAL A 103 15.34 23.03 15.72
CA VAL A 103 16.20 22.47 14.67
C VAL A 103 17.55 22.07 15.25
N HIS A 104 18.31 21.25 14.54
CA HIS A 104 19.68 20.94 14.91
C HIS A 104 20.52 22.22 15.05
N THR A 105 21.52 22.22 15.92
CA THR A 105 22.36 23.41 16.21
C THR A 105 23.03 23.95 14.95
N ASP A 106 23.55 23.10 14.07
CA ASP A 106 24.17 23.51 12.80
C ASP A 106 23.17 24.19 11.84
N ASP A 107 21.92 23.72 11.84
CA ASP A 107 20.84 24.24 10.97
C ASP A 107 20.25 25.55 11.50
N ALA A 108 20.30 25.77 12.82
CA ALA A 108 19.74 26.95 13.46
C ALA A 108 20.34 28.27 12.94
N ALA A 109 21.63 28.27 12.68
CA ALA A 109 22.32 29.45 12.12
C ALA A 109 21.83 29.79 10.71
N VAL A 110 21.60 28.77 9.88
CA VAL A 110 21.07 28.93 8.51
C VAL A 110 19.65 29.44 8.54
N VAL A 111 18.77 28.84 9.37
CA VAL A 111 17.35 29.24 9.50
C VAL A 111 17.25 30.67 10.00
N ARG A 112 18.01 31.06 11.04
CA ARG A 112 18.02 32.45 11.56
C ARG A 112 18.45 33.45 10.51
N ARG A 113 19.46 33.14 9.68
CA ARG A 113 19.91 34.01 8.58
C ARG A 113 18.79 34.28 7.56
N HIS A 114 17.95 33.29 7.29
CA HIS A 114 16.87 33.38 6.30
C HIS A 114 15.49 33.71 6.93
N MET A 115 15.46 34.05 8.23
CA MET A 115 14.23 34.31 8.98
C MET A 115 13.38 35.40 8.36
N GLN A 116 14.01 36.48 7.88
CA GLN A 116 13.27 37.58 7.26
C GLN A 116 12.55 37.15 5.98
N ALA A 117 13.18 36.32 5.15
CA ALA A 117 12.58 35.78 3.95
C ALA A 117 11.43 34.81 4.28
N LEU A 118 11.60 33.98 5.32
CA LEU A 118 10.56 33.08 5.80
C LEU A 118 9.36 33.86 6.34
N SER A 119 9.56 34.87 7.21
CA SER A 119 8.48 35.68 7.73
C SER A 119 7.72 36.46 6.65
N SER A 120 8.42 36.97 5.64
CA SER A 120 7.79 37.64 4.49
C SER A 120 6.93 36.69 3.66
N ARG A 121 7.31 35.41 3.57
CA ARG A 121 6.55 34.38 2.84
C ARG A 121 5.30 33.92 3.59
N PHE A 122 5.31 34.02 4.91
CA PHE A 122 4.21 33.57 5.78
C PHE A 122 3.68 34.70 6.68
N PRO A 123 3.07 35.76 6.11
CA PRO A 123 2.66 36.96 6.85
C PRO A 123 1.56 36.72 7.89
N GLY A 124 0.93 35.56 7.89
CA GLY A 124 -0.07 35.18 8.90
C GLY A 124 0.53 34.67 10.22
N ILE A 125 1.85 34.47 10.28
CA ILE A 125 2.58 34.04 11.47
C ILE A 125 3.27 35.31 12.04
N ASP A 126 2.80 35.77 13.16
CA ASP A 126 3.28 37.03 13.74
C ASP A 126 4.66 36.87 14.40
N TYR A 127 4.95 35.66 14.92
CA TYR A 127 6.18 35.40 15.65
C TYR A 127 6.72 33.97 15.36
N ILE A 128 7.99 33.93 14.95
CA ILE A 128 8.71 32.64 14.74
C ILE A 128 9.98 32.72 15.62
N ASP A 129 10.12 31.82 16.58
CA ASP A 129 11.32 31.67 17.38
C ASP A 129 12.09 30.40 16.98
N VAL A 130 13.43 30.50 16.97
CA VAL A 130 14.31 29.39 16.55
C VAL A 130 15.19 28.95 17.71
N VAL A 131 14.93 27.73 18.18
CA VAL A 131 15.69 27.07 19.24
C VAL A 131 16.59 26.01 18.63
N ALA A 132 17.89 26.08 18.94
CA ALA A 132 18.86 25.05 18.59
C ALA A 132 18.74 23.87 19.59
N ASP A 133 18.68 22.64 19.08
CA ASP A 133 18.52 21.45 19.91
C ASP A 133 19.19 20.23 19.23
N ASP A 134 20.29 19.76 19.78
CA ASP A 134 21.09 18.66 19.23
C ASP A 134 20.44 17.28 19.27
N ARG A 135 19.26 17.20 19.91
CA ARG A 135 18.48 15.94 19.92
C ARG A 135 17.82 15.65 18.57
N TYR A 136 17.70 16.64 17.69
CA TYR A 136 17.16 16.47 16.36
C TYR A 136 18.25 16.16 15.35
N ALA A 137 17.94 15.32 14.37
CA ALA A 137 18.83 15.08 13.25
C ALA A 137 18.95 16.33 12.37
N ARG A 138 20.05 16.50 11.66
CA ARG A 138 20.22 17.56 10.65
C ARG A 138 19.14 17.45 9.57
N GLY A 139 18.60 18.57 9.15
CA GLY A 139 17.50 18.61 8.18
C GLY A 139 16.13 18.24 8.73
N ALA A 140 16.01 17.86 10.01
CA ALA A 140 14.72 17.68 10.68
C ALA A 140 14.35 18.94 11.45
N CYS A 141 13.04 19.24 11.52
CA CYS A 141 12.55 20.31 12.38
C CYS A 141 11.26 19.90 13.11
N ARG A 142 11.12 20.45 14.31
CA ARG A 142 9.90 20.34 15.10
C ARG A 142 9.34 21.74 15.33
N MET A 143 8.06 21.88 15.05
CA MET A 143 7.32 23.13 15.19
C MET A 143 6.29 22.98 16.29
N GLU A 144 6.39 23.82 17.30
CA GLU A 144 5.46 23.85 18.44
C GLU A 144 4.57 25.07 18.32
N THR A 145 3.28 24.90 18.51
CA THR A 145 2.27 25.94 18.49
C THR A 145 1.33 25.79 19.68
N ALA A 146 0.47 26.76 19.93
CA ALA A 146 -0.52 26.69 20.99
C ALA A 146 -1.49 25.51 20.87
N ILE A 147 -1.70 25.00 19.66
CA ILE A 147 -2.65 23.90 19.38
C ILE A 147 -1.99 22.52 19.23
N GLY A 148 -0.67 22.44 19.21
CA GLY A 148 0.04 21.18 19.07
C GLY A 148 1.41 21.31 18.44
N THR A 149 1.99 20.17 18.16
CA THR A 149 3.35 20.02 17.65
C THR A 149 3.33 19.28 16.32
N ILE A 150 4.13 19.75 15.38
CA ILE A 150 4.37 19.09 14.09
C ILE A 150 5.86 18.79 13.98
N GLU A 151 6.20 17.54 13.68
CA GLU A 151 7.55 17.15 13.28
C GLU A 151 7.58 16.95 11.78
N THR A 152 8.57 17.55 11.13
CA THR A 152 8.78 17.38 9.70
C THR A 152 10.27 17.17 9.42
N SER A 153 10.55 16.25 8.52
CA SER A 153 11.86 15.98 7.97
C SER A 153 11.71 15.58 6.52
N LEU A 154 12.78 15.66 5.77
CA LEU A 154 12.79 15.21 4.39
C LEU A 154 12.46 13.71 4.30
N ASP A 155 13.07 12.89 5.16
CA ASP A 155 12.81 11.44 5.20
C ASP A 155 11.34 11.13 5.45
N ARG A 156 10.71 11.83 6.40
CA ARG A 156 9.28 11.63 6.67
C ARG A 156 8.38 12.02 5.48
N GLN A 157 8.75 13.06 4.75
CA GLN A 157 8.04 13.45 3.52
C GLN A 157 8.22 12.40 2.41
N LEU A 158 9.42 11.85 2.28
CA LEU A 158 9.70 10.76 1.35
C LEU A 158 8.94 9.48 1.73
N ASP A 159 8.87 9.13 3.00
CA ASP A 159 8.10 7.96 3.47
C ASP A 159 6.60 8.10 3.17
N ILE A 160 6.04 9.30 3.37
CA ILE A 160 4.63 9.58 3.00
C ILE A 160 4.44 9.42 1.50
N LEU A 161 5.38 9.92 0.70
CA LEU A 161 5.33 9.80 -0.75
C LEU A 161 5.45 8.33 -1.20
N GLN A 162 6.34 7.55 -0.59
CA GLN A 162 6.49 6.13 -0.89
C GLN A 162 5.19 5.36 -0.62
N ARG A 163 4.54 5.60 0.52
CA ARG A 163 3.23 4.99 0.84
C ARG A 163 2.13 5.41 -0.14
N ALA A 164 2.17 6.64 -0.62
CA ALA A 164 1.20 7.12 -1.60
C ALA A 164 1.41 6.53 -3.01
N LEU A 165 2.64 6.07 -3.33
CA LEU A 165 2.96 5.41 -4.59
C LEU A 165 2.59 3.93 -4.63
N CYS A 166 2.32 3.29 -3.47
CA CYS A 166 1.92 1.88 -3.36
C CYS A 166 0.50 1.75 -2.76
N PRO A 167 -0.56 2.26 -3.42
CA PRO A 167 -1.92 2.27 -2.87
C PRO A 167 -2.54 0.88 -2.71
N LEU A 168 -2.07 -0.14 -3.46
CA LEU A 168 -2.60 -1.50 -3.36
C LEU A 168 -2.25 -2.21 -2.04
N GLU A 169 -1.18 -1.82 -1.36
CA GLU A 169 -0.87 -2.33 -0.02
C GLU A 169 -1.78 -1.70 1.05
N ALA A 170 -2.06 -0.40 0.95
CA ALA A 170 -2.92 0.31 1.87
C ALA A 170 -4.36 -0.25 1.86
N MET A 171 -4.89 -0.60 0.71
CA MET A 171 -6.23 -1.22 0.59
C MET A 171 -6.30 -2.64 1.16
N SER A 172 -5.18 -3.37 1.22
CA SER A 172 -5.13 -4.73 1.77
C SER A 172 -5.18 -4.74 3.30
N GLU A 173 -4.64 -3.72 3.96
CA GLU A 173 -4.64 -3.57 5.42
C GLU A 173 -6.01 -3.14 5.97
N GLU A 174 -6.75 -2.30 5.25
CA GLU A 174 -8.09 -1.87 5.65
C GLU A 174 -9.11 -3.01 5.62
N THR A 175 -9.02 -3.90 4.62
CA THR A 175 -9.94 -5.04 4.49
C THR A 175 -9.74 -6.08 5.61
N THR A 176 -8.52 -6.21 6.13
CA THR A 176 -8.21 -7.17 7.21
C THR A 176 -8.71 -6.68 8.57
N THR A 177 -8.77 -5.36 8.78
CA THR A 177 -9.24 -4.75 10.04
C THR A 177 -10.76 -4.75 10.17
N GLU A 178 -11.51 -4.68 9.08
CA GLU A 178 -12.98 -4.75 9.11
C GLU A 178 -13.51 -6.16 9.36
N THR A 179 -12.84 -7.18 8.83
CA THR A 179 -13.26 -8.58 9.02
C THR A 179 -13.04 -9.05 10.46
N GLY A 180 -12.07 -8.51 11.18
CA GLY A 180 -11.78 -8.83 12.59
C GLY A 180 -12.76 -8.23 13.60
N ARG A 181 -13.49 -7.17 13.24
CA ARG A 181 -14.43 -6.50 14.13
C ARG A 181 -15.80 -7.15 14.19
N ASN A 182 -16.22 -7.83 13.12
CA ASN A 182 -17.50 -8.51 13.06
C ASN A 182 -17.53 -9.92 13.66
N ALA A 183 -16.39 -10.47 14.06
CA ALA A 183 -16.30 -11.82 14.64
C ALA A 183 -16.36 -11.83 16.18
N SER A 184 -16.45 -10.67 16.85
CA SER A 184 -16.44 -10.56 18.32
C SER A 184 -17.80 -10.23 18.94
N ASP A 185 -18.87 -10.09 18.12
CA ASP A 185 -20.21 -9.72 18.58
C ASP A 185 -21.29 -10.78 18.24
N VAL A 186 -20.94 -12.07 18.30
CA VAL A 186 -21.96 -13.16 18.26
C VAL A 186 -21.76 -14.11 19.43
#